data_e77ebf7f580dce4db68c15a8c8248031
#
_entry.id   e77ebf7f580dce4db68c15a8c8248031
#
_cell.length_a   1.000
_cell.length_b   1.000
_cell.length_c   1.000
_cell.angle_alpha   90.00
_cell.angle_beta   90.00
_cell.angle_gamma   90.00
#
_symmetry.space_group_name_H-M   'P 1'
#
loop_
_entity.id
_entity.type
_entity.pdbx_description
1 polymer ?
#
loop_
_entity_poly.entity_id
_entity_poly.type
_entity_poly.pdbx_seq_one_letter_code
_entity_poly.pdbx_strand_id
1 'polypeptide(L)'
;MQKLLEINNISKTFNTLNGEINAIKSISFDVNNEQFIAIVGSSGCGKSTLLNIISGLLEKTNGTIKFYKENPIIGYMLQEDALLPYLNILDNATLGLSLKKIKTKENIEYTKKLLETYGLKDFIYKYPKELSGGMKQRVALIRTLAIKPDILLLDEPFSALDYQSRLSVSEDVYNIIKKEKKTVIMITHDIAEAISLSDKIIVLSKRPSIVKKIYDIEMKNKSTPINNRTCKEFSDYYDKIWRDLDEI
;
A
#
# COMPACT_ATOMS: atom_id res chain seq x y z
N MET A 1 -16.22 -12.93 4.79
CA MET A 1 -15.34 -11.85 5.31
C MET A 1 -16.17 -10.59 5.50
N GLN A 2 -15.90 -9.79 6.53
CA GLN A 2 -16.65 -8.55 6.78
C GLN A 2 -16.09 -7.42 5.92
N LYS A 3 -16.96 -6.66 5.23
CA LYS A 3 -16.59 -5.51 4.41
C LYS A 3 -16.05 -4.38 5.32
N LEU A 4 -14.91 -3.81 4.97
CA LEU A 4 -14.32 -2.64 5.65
C LEU A 4 -14.58 -1.35 4.87
N LEU A 5 -14.42 -1.40 3.54
CA LEU A 5 -14.50 -0.24 2.67
C LEU A 5 -15.26 -0.59 1.39
N GLU A 6 -16.11 0.34 0.96
CA GLU A 6 -16.80 0.28 -0.34
C GLU A 6 -16.49 1.56 -1.12
N ILE A 7 -16.02 1.38 -2.33
CA ILE A 7 -15.75 2.44 -3.29
C ILE A 7 -16.76 2.29 -4.41
N ASN A 8 -17.56 3.33 -4.68
CA ASN A 8 -18.63 3.26 -5.64
C ASN A 8 -18.61 4.47 -6.59
N ASN A 9 -18.39 4.18 -7.88
CA ASN A 9 -18.40 5.13 -8.99
C ASN A 9 -17.51 6.37 -8.77
N ILE A 10 -16.34 6.19 -8.16
CA ILE A 10 -15.40 7.28 -7.93
C ILE A 10 -14.91 7.82 -9.27
N SER A 11 -15.04 9.14 -9.45
CA SER A 11 -14.45 9.87 -10.57
C SER A 11 -13.61 11.05 -10.09
N LYS A 12 -12.63 11.44 -10.93
CA LYS A 12 -11.81 12.62 -10.68
C LYS A 12 -11.47 13.34 -11.98
N THR A 13 -11.89 14.60 -12.05
CA THR A 13 -11.51 15.57 -13.08
C THR A 13 -10.71 16.68 -12.41
N PHE A 14 -9.61 17.06 -13.02
CA PHE A 14 -8.80 18.23 -12.64
C PHE A 14 -9.05 19.35 -13.63
N ASN A 15 -9.34 20.54 -13.11
CA ASN A 15 -9.41 21.76 -13.90
C ASN A 15 -8.02 22.39 -13.98
N THR A 16 -7.49 22.57 -15.17
CA THR A 16 -6.19 23.18 -15.43
C THR A 16 -6.35 24.40 -16.33
N LEU A 17 -5.32 25.22 -16.42
CA LEU A 17 -5.31 26.39 -17.34
C LEU A 17 -5.51 25.98 -18.81
N ASN A 18 -5.16 24.74 -19.16
CA ASN A 18 -5.25 24.21 -20.53
C ASN A 18 -6.50 23.34 -20.76
N GLY A 19 -7.48 23.37 -19.84
CA GLY A 19 -8.71 22.61 -19.92
C GLY A 19 -8.84 21.53 -18.85
N GLU A 20 -9.84 20.66 -18.99
CA GLU A 20 -10.14 19.60 -18.05
C GLU A 20 -9.32 18.34 -18.33
N ILE A 21 -8.81 17.73 -17.26
CA ILE A 21 -8.12 16.44 -17.30
C ILE A 21 -8.93 15.42 -16.52
N ASN A 22 -9.57 14.51 -17.24
CA ASN A 22 -10.29 13.39 -16.64
C ASN A 22 -9.28 12.30 -16.23
N ALA A 23 -8.91 12.25 -14.96
CA ALA A 23 -7.96 11.26 -14.44
C ALA A 23 -8.62 9.90 -14.18
N ILE A 24 -9.79 9.92 -13.55
CA ILE A 24 -10.59 8.73 -13.21
C ILE A 24 -12.00 8.95 -13.74
N LYS A 25 -12.49 8.00 -14.56
CA LYS A 25 -13.84 8.05 -15.12
C LYS A 25 -14.87 7.45 -14.17
N SER A 26 -14.62 6.22 -13.71
CA SER A 26 -15.48 5.52 -12.76
C SER A 26 -14.74 4.30 -12.21
N ILE A 27 -14.53 4.26 -10.89
CA ILE A 27 -13.90 3.13 -10.22
C ILE A 27 -14.82 2.67 -9.10
N SER A 28 -15.11 1.35 -9.08
CA SER A 28 -15.90 0.70 -8.04
C SER A 28 -15.28 -0.62 -7.64
N PHE A 29 -15.09 -0.84 -6.34
CA PHE A 29 -14.68 -2.11 -5.75
C PHE A 29 -14.89 -2.10 -4.24
N ASP A 30 -14.86 -3.31 -3.66
CA ASP A 30 -14.99 -3.55 -2.23
C ASP A 30 -13.68 -4.07 -1.62
N VAL A 31 -13.45 -3.73 -0.36
CA VAL A 31 -12.32 -4.19 0.44
C VAL A 31 -12.84 -4.83 1.73
N ASN A 32 -12.43 -6.07 1.98
CA ASN A 32 -12.77 -6.78 3.21
C ASN A 32 -11.69 -6.61 4.28
N ASN A 33 -12.06 -6.87 5.53
CA ASN A 33 -11.09 -6.89 6.64
C ASN A 33 -9.98 -7.92 6.37
N GLU A 34 -8.74 -7.55 6.72
CA GLU A 34 -7.53 -8.37 6.59
C GLU A 34 -7.20 -8.78 5.14
N GLN A 35 -7.86 -8.17 4.14
CA GLN A 35 -7.61 -8.42 2.72
C GLN A 35 -6.44 -7.57 2.23
N PHE A 36 -5.56 -8.18 1.43
CA PHE A 36 -4.51 -7.49 0.70
C PHE A 36 -4.93 -7.31 -0.76
N ILE A 37 -5.19 -6.07 -1.17
CA ILE A 37 -5.57 -5.72 -2.55
C ILE A 37 -4.39 -5.02 -3.23
N ALA A 38 -4.02 -5.47 -4.43
CA ALA A 38 -3.12 -4.73 -5.30
C ALA A 38 -3.91 -4.05 -6.42
N ILE A 39 -3.52 -2.82 -6.77
CA ILE A 39 -4.04 -2.07 -7.90
C ILE A 39 -2.90 -1.90 -8.90
N VAL A 40 -3.08 -2.40 -10.12
CA VAL A 40 -2.10 -2.32 -11.19
C VAL A 40 -2.66 -1.53 -12.38
N GLY A 41 -1.77 -0.92 -13.15
CA GLY A 41 -2.13 -0.12 -14.32
C GLY A 41 -0.93 0.64 -14.86
N SER A 42 -1.02 1.17 -16.07
CA SER A 42 0.06 1.94 -16.71
C SER A 42 0.44 3.19 -15.90
N SER A 43 1.64 3.70 -16.12
CA SER A 43 2.08 4.96 -15.50
C SER A 43 1.11 6.10 -15.87
N GLY A 44 0.76 6.94 -14.89
CA GLY A 44 -0.14 8.08 -15.10
C GLY A 44 -1.63 7.71 -15.28
N CYS A 45 -2.04 6.45 -15.12
CA CYS A 45 -3.46 6.07 -15.23
C CYS A 45 -4.34 6.54 -14.06
N GLY A 46 -3.76 7.06 -12.95
CA GLY A 46 -4.54 7.60 -11.83
C GLY A 46 -4.50 6.78 -10.56
N LYS A 47 -3.59 5.81 -10.40
CA LYS A 47 -3.44 4.96 -9.20
C LYS A 47 -3.22 5.78 -7.93
N SER A 48 -2.19 6.62 -7.89
CA SER A 48 -1.90 7.49 -6.73
C SER A 48 -3.01 8.53 -6.50
N THR A 49 -3.68 8.99 -7.57
CA THR A 49 -4.88 9.83 -7.46
C THR A 49 -5.98 9.10 -6.68
N LEU A 50 -6.22 7.83 -6.99
CA LEU A 50 -7.21 7.01 -6.29
C LEU A 50 -6.82 6.82 -4.80
N LEU A 51 -5.55 6.50 -4.50
CA LEU A 51 -5.09 6.39 -3.11
C LEU A 51 -5.27 7.70 -2.34
N ASN A 52 -4.93 8.84 -2.96
CA ASN A 52 -5.12 10.15 -2.35
C ASN A 52 -6.60 10.47 -2.07
N ILE A 53 -7.51 10.00 -2.93
CA ILE A 53 -8.95 10.14 -2.70
C ILE A 53 -9.40 9.23 -1.54
N ILE A 54 -8.94 7.98 -1.50
CA ILE A 54 -9.29 7.04 -0.41
C ILE A 54 -8.77 7.54 0.94
N SER A 55 -7.57 8.14 0.97
CA SER A 55 -6.98 8.71 2.18
C SER A 55 -7.62 10.02 2.65
N GLY A 56 -8.45 10.66 1.81
CA GLY A 56 -9.03 11.96 2.08
C GLY A 56 -8.09 13.16 1.82
N LEU A 57 -6.90 12.92 1.25
CA LEU A 57 -5.95 13.97 0.85
C LEU A 57 -6.40 14.72 -0.42
N LEU A 58 -7.24 14.09 -1.23
CA LEU A 58 -7.77 14.66 -2.45
C LEU A 58 -9.28 14.45 -2.54
N GLU A 59 -10.03 15.49 -2.84
CA GLU A 59 -11.45 15.39 -3.07
C GLU A 59 -11.77 14.70 -4.41
N LYS A 60 -12.72 13.78 -4.38
CA LYS A 60 -13.30 13.18 -5.58
C LYS A 60 -14.22 14.17 -6.30
N THR A 61 -14.43 14.01 -7.60
CA THR A 61 -15.44 14.79 -8.34
C THR A 61 -16.83 14.20 -8.12
N ASN A 62 -17.00 12.89 -8.27
CA ASN A 62 -18.27 12.19 -8.00
C ASN A 62 -18.01 10.83 -7.34
N GLY A 63 -19.11 10.14 -6.98
CA GLY A 63 -19.08 8.82 -6.36
C GLY A 63 -19.10 8.87 -4.84
N THR A 64 -19.02 7.71 -4.21
CA THR A 64 -19.05 7.56 -2.75
C THR A 64 -17.95 6.63 -2.25
N ILE A 65 -17.41 6.96 -1.08
CA ILE A 65 -16.51 6.09 -0.30
C ILE A 65 -17.19 5.88 1.04
N LYS A 66 -17.46 4.60 1.36
CA LYS A 66 -18.13 4.22 2.60
C LYS A 66 -17.22 3.30 3.41
N PHE A 67 -16.82 3.73 4.59
CA PHE A 67 -16.20 2.86 5.57
C PHE A 67 -17.29 2.23 6.46
N TYR A 68 -17.16 0.95 6.73
CA TYR A 68 -18.08 0.21 7.61
C TYR A 68 -17.62 0.23 9.08
N LYS A 69 -16.54 0.95 9.35
CA LYS A 69 -16.07 1.29 10.68
C LYS A 69 -16.21 2.79 10.90
N GLU A 70 -16.70 3.21 12.07
CA GLU A 70 -16.72 4.61 12.47
C GLU A 70 -15.31 5.14 12.70
N ASN A 71 -15.00 6.33 12.20
CA ASN A 71 -13.70 7.01 12.33
C ASN A 71 -12.50 6.10 12.00
N PRO A 72 -12.42 5.52 10.80
CA PRO A 72 -11.35 4.60 10.44
C PRO A 72 -10.01 5.33 10.46
N ILE A 73 -8.99 4.66 11.01
CA ILE A 73 -7.62 5.17 10.97
C ILE A 73 -6.97 4.67 9.69
N ILE A 74 -6.61 5.59 8.81
CA ILE A 74 -5.91 5.30 7.57
C ILE A 74 -4.43 5.55 7.78
N GLY A 75 -3.61 4.55 7.49
CA GLY A 75 -2.16 4.68 7.40
C GLY A 75 -1.75 4.81 5.94
N TYR A 76 -0.97 5.82 5.58
CA TYR A 76 -0.51 6.04 4.21
C TYR A 76 1.01 6.02 4.17
N MET A 77 1.55 5.08 3.42
CA MET A 77 2.98 4.98 3.11
C MET A 77 3.20 5.48 1.69
N LEU A 78 3.99 6.54 1.57
CA LEU A 78 4.35 7.17 0.29
C LEU A 78 5.38 6.31 -0.47
N GLN A 79 5.53 6.56 -1.75
CA GLN A 79 6.50 5.92 -2.63
C GLN A 79 7.95 6.08 -2.11
N GLU A 80 8.30 7.27 -1.64
CA GLU A 80 9.54 7.51 -0.92
C GLU A 80 9.38 7.21 0.57
N ASP A 81 10.46 6.79 1.23
CA ASP A 81 10.44 6.53 2.68
C ASP A 81 10.09 7.78 3.49
N ALA A 82 10.39 8.96 2.95
CA ALA A 82 10.11 10.28 3.52
C ALA A 82 10.47 10.37 5.01
N LEU A 83 11.60 9.76 5.41
CA LEU A 83 12.13 9.88 6.75
C LEU A 83 12.77 11.26 6.93
N LEU A 84 12.49 11.88 8.07
CA LEU A 84 13.06 13.18 8.41
C LEU A 84 14.53 12.99 8.81
N PRO A 85 15.50 13.55 8.08
CA PRO A 85 16.93 13.25 8.25
C PRO A 85 17.51 13.73 9.59
N TYR A 86 16.86 14.69 10.23
CA TYR A 86 17.25 15.27 11.52
C TYR A 86 16.61 14.57 12.73
N LEU A 87 15.71 13.62 12.52
CA LEU A 87 15.13 12.78 13.57
C LEU A 87 15.81 11.41 13.59
N ASN A 88 16.02 10.84 14.77
CA ASN A 88 16.42 9.45 14.90
C ASN A 88 15.29 8.50 14.45
N ILE A 89 15.55 7.20 14.37
CA ILE A 89 14.62 6.20 13.86
C ILE A 89 13.37 6.07 14.74
N LEU A 90 13.51 6.12 16.06
CA LEU A 90 12.37 6.09 16.97
C LEU A 90 11.47 7.31 16.80
N ASP A 91 12.07 8.49 16.69
CA ASP A 91 11.31 9.72 16.49
C ASP A 91 10.62 9.76 15.12
N ASN A 92 11.28 9.27 14.06
CA ASN A 92 10.65 9.05 12.78
C ASN A 92 9.46 8.07 12.87
N ALA A 93 9.66 6.92 13.52
CA ALA A 93 8.62 5.89 13.67
C ALA A 93 7.44 6.36 14.52
N THR A 94 7.68 7.26 15.50
CA THR A 94 6.62 7.79 16.38
C THR A 94 6.05 9.14 15.91
N LEU A 95 6.47 9.66 14.76
CA LEU A 95 6.03 10.96 14.24
C LEU A 95 4.51 11.06 14.12
N GLY A 96 3.86 10.04 13.56
CA GLY A 96 2.42 9.98 13.42
C GLY A 96 1.67 10.04 14.76
N LEU A 97 2.24 9.43 15.81
CA LEU A 97 1.69 9.51 17.17
C LEU A 97 1.73 10.94 17.71
N SER A 98 2.83 11.66 17.44
CA SER A 98 2.99 13.06 17.86
C SER A 98 1.98 13.97 17.17
N LEU A 99 1.83 13.83 15.85
CA LEU A 99 0.90 14.63 15.05
C LEU A 99 -0.56 14.40 15.44
N LYS A 100 -0.92 13.15 15.75
CA LYS A 100 -2.27 12.78 16.23
C LYS A 100 -2.48 13.07 17.73
N LYS A 101 -1.47 13.57 18.46
CA LYS A 101 -1.50 13.81 19.91
C LYS A 101 -1.80 12.56 20.74
N ILE A 102 -1.39 11.40 20.28
CA ILE A 102 -1.55 10.08 20.95
C ILE A 102 -0.21 9.43 21.30
N LYS A 103 0.87 10.22 21.44
CA LYS A 103 2.23 9.76 21.80
C LYS A 103 2.30 9.44 23.29
N THR A 104 1.64 8.36 23.73
CA THR A 104 1.69 7.84 25.09
C THR A 104 2.89 6.91 25.30
N LYS A 105 3.27 6.64 26.56
CA LYS A 105 4.33 5.66 26.88
C LYS A 105 4.03 4.30 26.24
N GLU A 106 2.78 3.83 26.31
CA GLU A 106 2.33 2.56 25.74
C GLU A 106 2.55 2.52 24.23
N ASN A 107 2.14 3.57 23.50
CA ASN A 107 2.28 3.62 22.04
C ASN A 107 3.76 3.73 21.61
N ILE A 108 4.61 4.39 22.40
CA ILE A 108 6.06 4.42 22.17
C ILE A 108 6.66 3.02 22.37
N GLU A 109 6.31 2.31 23.44
CA GLU A 109 6.82 0.96 23.69
C GLU A 109 6.30 -0.03 22.63
N TYR A 110 5.06 0.08 22.19
CA TYR A 110 4.56 -0.68 21.05
C TYR A 110 5.40 -0.44 19.79
N THR A 111 5.70 0.83 19.48
CA THR A 111 6.52 1.19 18.30
C THR A 111 7.94 0.65 18.43
N LYS A 112 8.58 0.74 19.62
CA LYS A 112 9.89 0.13 19.87
C LYS A 112 9.86 -1.38 19.65
N LYS A 113 8.83 -2.06 20.16
CA LYS A 113 8.66 -3.49 19.97
C LYS A 113 8.52 -3.86 18.49
N LEU A 114 7.84 -3.04 17.68
CA LEU A 114 7.81 -3.22 16.23
C LEU A 114 9.21 -3.09 15.63
N LEU A 115 9.96 -2.03 15.98
CA LEU A 115 11.33 -1.83 15.49
C LEU A 115 12.25 -3.02 15.87
N GLU A 116 12.17 -3.52 17.10
CA GLU A 116 12.95 -4.68 17.55
C GLU A 116 12.54 -5.96 16.82
N THR A 117 11.24 -6.23 16.71
CA THR A 117 10.69 -7.45 16.07
C THR A 117 11.10 -7.54 14.60
N TYR A 118 11.23 -6.38 13.94
CA TYR A 118 11.51 -6.31 12.51
C TYR A 118 12.97 -5.91 12.20
N GLY A 119 13.90 -6.27 13.12
CA GLY A 119 15.34 -6.25 12.88
C GLY A 119 15.99 -4.86 12.92
N LEU A 120 15.35 -3.90 13.61
CA LEU A 120 15.86 -2.54 13.73
C LEU A 120 16.27 -2.15 15.16
N LYS A 121 16.43 -3.15 16.06
CA LYS A 121 16.77 -2.94 17.47
C LYS A 121 17.99 -2.06 17.66
N ASP A 122 19.08 -2.37 16.96
CA ASP A 122 20.36 -1.68 17.10
C ASP A 122 20.38 -0.31 16.41
N PHE A 123 19.31 0.03 15.69
CA PHE A 123 19.16 1.26 14.90
C PHE A 123 18.14 2.25 15.49
N ILE A 124 17.51 1.93 16.60
CA ILE A 124 16.42 2.74 17.20
C ILE A 124 16.82 4.21 17.38
N TYR A 125 18.07 4.47 17.82
CA TYR A 125 18.60 5.80 18.07
C TYR A 125 19.54 6.32 16.98
N LYS A 126 19.67 5.57 15.86
CA LYS A 126 20.42 5.97 14.68
C LYS A 126 19.61 6.93 13.81
N TYR A 127 20.26 7.54 12.83
CA TYR A 127 19.64 8.47 11.88
C TYR A 127 19.43 7.81 10.51
N PRO A 128 18.51 8.31 9.66
CA PRO A 128 18.21 7.71 8.35
C PRO A 128 19.44 7.49 7.46
N LYS A 129 20.45 8.37 7.52
CA LYS A 129 21.69 8.22 6.73
C LYS A 129 22.51 6.97 7.06
N GLU A 130 22.29 6.36 8.22
CA GLU A 130 23.00 5.17 8.70
C GLU A 130 22.28 3.86 8.32
N LEU A 131 21.11 3.94 7.63
CA LEU A 131 20.28 2.82 7.26
C LEU A 131 20.40 2.51 5.77
N SER A 132 20.30 1.21 5.43
CA SER A 132 20.09 0.77 4.04
C SER A 132 18.69 1.15 3.54
N GLY A 133 18.47 1.13 2.21
CA GLY A 133 17.17 1.41 1.60
C GLY A 133 16.05 0.51 2.17
N GLY A 134 16.29 -0.79 2.27
CA GLY A 134 15.32 -1.73 2.84
C GLY A 134 15.02 -1.48 4.33
N MET A 135 16.02 -1.05 5.12
CA MET A 135 15.79 -0.64 6.50
C MET A 135 14.92 0.61 6.60
N LYS A 136 15.15 1.61 5.73
CA LYS A 136 14.33 2.82 5.66
C LYS A 136 12.88 2.49 5.31
N GLN A 137 12.64 1.58 4.36
CA GLN A 137 11.30 1.12 4.00
C GLN A 137 10.59 0.45 5.18
N ARG A 138 11.30 -0.39 5.95
CA ARG A 138 10.74 -0.98 7.19
C ARG A 138 10.40 0.08 8.23
N VAL A 139 11.24 1.10 8.41
CA VAL A 139 10.92 2.22 9.32
C VAL A 139 9.68 2.99 8.84
N ALA A 140 9.56 3.27 7.54
CA ALA A 140 8.40 3.95 6.97
C ALA A 140 7.10 3.15 7.18
N LEU A 141 7.15 1.83 7.00
CA LEU A 141 6.01 0.96 7.31
C LEU A 141 5.68 0.97 8.82
N ILE A 142 6.70 0.84 9.70
CA ILE A 142 6.50 0.85 11.15
C ILE A 142 5.92 2.20 11.60
N ARG A 143 6.37 3.33 11.05
CA ARG A 143 5.78 4.66 11.27
C ARG A 143 4.29 4.67 10.97
N THR A 144 3.91 4.02 9.87
CA THR A 144 2.52 3.92 9.44
C THR A 144 1.72 2.97 10.34
N LEU A 145 2.32 1.87 10.81
CA LEU A 145 1.70 0.92 11.74
C LEU A 145 1.58 1.44 13.18
N ALA A 146 2.49 2.33 13.61
CA ALA A 146 2.52 2.87 14.96
C ALA A 146 1.20 3.52 15.39
N ILE A 147 0.48 4.13 14.46
CA ILE A 147 -0.84 4.72 14.69
C ILE A 147 -1.98 3.68 14.75
N LYS A 148 -1.66 2.38 14.69
CA LYS A 148 -2.62 1.25 14.71
C LYS A 148 -3.72 1.41 13.66
N PRO A 149 -3.39 1.56 12.36
CA PRO A 149 -4.37 1.83 11.31
C PRO A 149 -5.31 0.63 11.10
N ASP A 150 -6.51 0.93 10.60
CA ASP A 150 -7.47 -0.07 10.15
C ASP A 150 -7.20 -0.51 8.72
N ILE A 151 -6.70 0.43 7.91
CA ILE A 151 -6.31 0.19 6.53
C ILE A 151 -4.96 0.85 6.24
N LEU A 152 -4.10 0.13 5.53
CA LEU A 152 -2.83 0.61 5.01
C LEU A 152 -2.96 0.90 3.52
N LEU A 153 -2.59 2.10 3.11
CA LEU A 153 -2.43 2.49 1.72
C LEU A 153 -0.93 2.54 1.42
N LEU A 154 -0.48 1.75 0.44
CA LEU A 154 0.93 1.63 0.06
C LEU A 154 1.09 2.10 -1.38
N ASP A 155 1.82 3.20 -1.60
CA ASP A 155 2.06 3.77 -2.91
C ASP A 155 3.44 3.34 -3.41
N GLU A 156 3.49 2.34 -4.31
CA GLU A 156 4.70 1.76 -4.89
C GLU A 156 5.83 1.49 -3.87
N PRO A 157 5.57 0.77 -2.77
CA PRO A 157 6.44 0.73 -1.61
C PRO A 157 7.83 0.15 -1.85
N PHE A 158 8.06 -0.52 -2.98
CA PHE A 158 9.32 -1.19 -3.28
C PHE A 158 10.04 -0.64 -4.52
N SER A 159 9.51 0.38 -5.17
CA SER A 159 10.00 0.89 -6.47
C SER A 159 11.45 1.42 -6.42
N ALA A 160 11.89 1.94 -5.27
CA ALA A 160 13.23 2.50 -5.09
C ALA A 160 14.31 1.44 -4.76
N LEU A 161 13.96 0.14 -4.68
CA LEU A 161 14.87 -0.94 -4.29
C LEU A 161 15.36 -1.72 -5.52
N ASP A 162 16.62 -2.19 -5.46
CA ASP A 162 17.12 -3.19 -6.39
C ASP A 162 16.35 -4.51 -6.27
N TYR A 163 16.47 -5.38 -7.28
CA TYR A 163 15.66 -6.60 -7.37
C TYR A 163 15.79 -7.53 -6.15
N GLN A 164 17.01 -7.76 -5.66
CA GLN A 164 17.24 -8.68 -4.53
C GLN A 164 16.70 -8.09 -3.21
N SER A 165 17.01 -6.82 -2.96
CA SER A 165 16.48 -6.08 -1.82
C SER A 165 14.95 -6.02 -1.84
N ARG A 166 14.36 -5.83 -3.02
CA ARG A 166 12.91 -5.80 -3.23
C ARG A 166 12.25 -7.11 -2.83
N LEU A 167 12.79 -8.27 -3.22
CA LEU A 167 12.26 -9.58 -2.82
C LEU A 167 12.29 -9.76 -1.30
N SER A 168 13.43 -9.50 -0.68
CA SER A 168 13.58 -9.64 0.78
C SER A 168 12.66 -8.69 1.55
N VAL A 169 12.63 -7.40 1.16
CA VAL A 169 11.80 -6.40 1.85
C VAL A 169 10.32 -6.64 1.64
N SER A 170 9.90 -7.07 0.45
CA SER A 170 8.49 -7.41 0.19
C SER A 170 8.01 -8.59 1.05
N GLU A 171 8.87 -9.59 1.29
CA GLU A 171 8.57 -10.69 2.19
C GLU A 171 8.47 -10.23 3.64
N ASP A 172 9.42 -9.41 4.10
CA ASP A 172 9.38 -8.81 5.44
C ASP A 172 8.08 -8.01 5.66
N VAL A 173 7.74 -7.12 4.71
CA VAL A 173 6.54 -6.28 4.74
C VAL A 173 5.27 -7.14 4.76
N TYR A 174 5.19 -8.17 3.93
CA TYR A 174 4.07 -9.10 3.91
C TYR A 174 3.89 -9.80 5.26
N ASN A 175 4.98 -10.32 5.83
CA ASN A 175 4.96 -10.99 7.14
C ASN A 175 4.50 -10.04 8.26
N ILE A 176 4.96 -8.78 8.23
CA ILE A 176 4.52 -7.74 9.15
C ILE A 176 3.01 -7.52 9.04
N ILE A 177 2.51 -7.30 7.83
CA ILE A 177 1.10 -7.01 7.54
C ILE A 177 0.21 -8.18 7.99
N LYS A 178 0.59 -9.42 7.67
CA LYS A 178 -0.18 -10.62 8.06
C LYS A 178 -0.17 -10.82 9.58
N LYS A 179 0.99 -10.65 10.25
CA LYS A 179 1.08 -10.77 11.71
C LYS A 179 0.23 -9.72 12.43
N GLU A 180 0.23 -8.48 11.93
CA GLU A 180 -0.54 -7.36 12.48
C GLU A 180 -2.01 -7.35 12.00
N LYS A 181 -2.42 -8.34 11.20
CA LYS A 181 -3.79 -8.52 10.66
C LYS A 181 -4.34 -7.23 10.04
N LYS A 182 -3.56 -6.63 9.13
CA LYS A 182 -3.94 -5.36 8.50
C LYS A 182 -4.61 -5.56 7.16
N THR A 183 -5.60 -4.72 6.88
CA THR A 183 -6.17 -4.54 5.55
C THR A 183 -5.25 -3.63 4.73
N VAL A 184 -4.98 -3.98 3.48
CA VAL A 184 -4.03 -3.26 2.63
C VAL A 184 -4.62 -2.97 1.25
N ILE A 185 -4.41 -1.75 0.77
CA ILE A 185 -4.49 -1.39 -0.65
C ILE A 185 -3.10 -0.93 -1.06
N MET A 186 -2.47 -1.68 -1.95
CA MET A 186 -1.17 -1.36 -2.53
C MET A 186 -1.32 -1.00 -4.00
N ILE A 187 -0.67 0.05 -4.44
CA ILE A 187 -0.48 0.27 -5.88
C ILE A 187 0.95 -0.10 -6.26
N THR A 188 1.07 -0.74 -7.40
CA THR A 188 2.36 -1.11 -7.99
C THR A 188 2.24 -1.18 -9.51
N HIS A 189 3.36 -1.01 -10.21
CA HIS A 189 3.48 -1.29 -11.63
C HIS A 189 4.08 -2.68 -11.90
N ASP A 190 4.51 -3.40 -10.85
CA ASP A 190 5.09 -4.75 -10.95
C ASP A 190 4.00 -5.81 -10.75
N ILE A 191 3.68 -6.53 -11.84
CA ILE A 191 2.68 -7.61 -11.85
C ILE A 191 3.09 -8.74 -10.91
N ALA A 192 4.39 -9.06 -10.85
CA ALA A 192 4.88 -10.15 -10.02
C ALA A 192 4.76 -9.82 -8.52
N GLU A 193 4.97 -8.57 -8.14
CA GLU A 193 4.66 -8.10 -6.78
C GLU A 193 3.17 -8.23 -6.47
N ALA A 194 2.32 -7.72 -7.36
CA ALA A 194 0.87 -7.77 -7.18
C ALA A 194 0.39 -9.20 -6.95
N ILE A 195 0.80 -10.16 -7.80
CA ILE A 195 0.39 -11.57 -7.69
C ILE A 195 0.94 -12.21 -6.42
N SER A 196 2.21 -11.95 -6.08
CA SER A 196 2.86 -12.62 -4.94
C SER A 196 2.34 -12.18 -3.58
N LEU A 197 1.88 -10.92 -3.46
CA LEU A 197 1.50 -10.30 -2.20
C LEU A 197 -0.01 -10.30 -1.94
N SER A 198 -0.84 -10.16 -2.99
CA SER A 198 -2.24 -9.82 -2.80
C SER A 198 -3.19 -11.03 -2.79
N ASP A 199 -4.37 -10.80 -2.25
CA ASP A 199 -5.52 -11.72 -2.32
C ASP A 199 -6.42 -11.35 -3.50
N LYS A 200 -6.35 -10.08 -3.95
CA LYS A 200 -7.13 -9.56 -5.07
C LYS A 200 -6.31 -8.53 -5.85
N ILE A 201 -6.41 -8.57 -7.18
CA ILE A 201 -5.78 -7.59 -8.06
C ILE A 201 -6.85 -6.86 -8.86
N ILE A 202 -6.76 -5.53 -8.86
CA ILE A 202 -7.61 -4.64 -9.65
C ILE A 202 -6.76 -4.05 -10.77
N VAL A 203 -7.12 -4.35 -12.01
CA VAL A 203 -6.47 -3.83 -13.21
C VAL A 203 -7.19 -2.58 -13.67
N LEU A 204 -6.47 -1.47 -13.74
CA LEU A 204 -7.01 -0.20 -14.23
C LEU A 204 -6.64 0.01 -15.70
N SER A 205 -7.56 0.61 -16.46
CA SER A 205 -7.31 1.07 -17.83
C SER A 205 -6.39 2.29 -17.86
N LYS A 206 -5.92 2.70 -19.05
CA LYS A 206 -5.36 4.04 -19.29
C LYS A 206 -6.36 5.13 -18.88
N ARG A 207 -5.82 6.34 -18.71
CA ARG A 207 -6.60 7.54 -18.38
C ARG A 207 -7.52 7.95 -19.55
N PRO A 208 -8.79 8.27 -19.23
CA PRO A 208 -9.46 8.28 -17.92
C PRO A 208 -9.77 6.88 -17.42
N SER A 209 -9.22 6.53 -16.25
CA SER A 209 -9.21 5.15 -15.77
C SER A 209 -10.58 4.62 -15.34
N ILE A 210 -10.79 3.34 -15.62
CA ILE A 210 -11.88 2.50 -15.12
C ILE A 210 -11.28 1.20 -14.60
N VAL A 211 -12.04 0.45 -13.84
CA VAL A 211 -11.68 -0.94 -13.51
C VAL A 211 -11.87 -1.77 -14.78
N LYS A 212 -10.77 -2.25 -15.38
CA LYS A 212 -10.80 -3.13 -16.55
C LYS A 212 -11.16 -4.55 -16.14
N LYS A 213 -10.51 -5.04 -15.08
CA LYS A 213 -10.74 -6.38 -14.55
C LYS A 213 -10.36 -6.51 -13.09
N ILE A 214 -10.97 -7.46 -12.40
CA ILE A 214 -10.65 -7.85 -11.03
C ILE A 214 -10.28 -9.33 -11.05
N TYR A 215 -9.16 -9.68 -10.40
CA TYR A 215 -8.70 -11.04 -10.22
C TYR A 215 -8.67 -11.37 -8.74
N ASP A 216 -9.38 -12.42 -8.32
CA ASP A 216 -9.15 -13.06 -7.03
C ASP A 216 -7.97 -14.04 -7.19
N ILE A 217 -6.95 -13.90 -6.34
CA ILE A 217 -5.71 -14.65 -6.45
C ILE A 217 -5.76 -15.87 -5.56
N GLU A 218 -6.03 -17.00 -6.17
CA GLU A 218 -6.11 -18.30 -5.53
C GLU A 218 -4.94 -19.16 -5.98
N MET A 219 -4.10 -19.57 -5.02
CA MET A 219 -2.98 -20.48 -5.24
C MET A 219 -3.09 -21.63 -4.24
N LYS A 220 -2.96 -22.87 -4.69
CA LYS A 220 -3.09 -24.08 -3.84
C LYS A 220 -2.11 -24.08 -2.67
N ASN A 221 -0.90 -23.56 -2.88
CA ASN A 221 0.17 -23.52 -1.87
C ASN A 221 0.57 -22.09 -1.54
N LYS A 222 -0.41 -21.17 -1.44
CA LYS A 222 -0.15 -19.76 -1.09
C LYS A 222 0.53 -19.67 0.28
N SER A 223 1.69 -19.02 0.33
CA SER A 223 2.50 -18.85 1.55
C SER A 223 3.23 -17.51 1.56
N THR A 224 4.56 -17.50 1.53
CA THR A 224 5.33 -16.26 1.45
C THR A 224 5.40 -15.73 0.01
N PRO A 225 5.61 -14.41 -0.19
CA PRO A 225 5.72 -13.82 -1.52
C PRO A 225 6.76 -14.49 -2.43
N ILE A 226 7.91 -14.92 -1.88
CA ILE A 226 8.94 -15.63 -2.64
C ILE A 226 8.42 -16.99 -3.08
N ASN A 227 7.81 -17.76 -2.18
CA ASN A 227 7.25 -19.07 -2.50
C ASN A 227 6.06 -18.96 -3.47
N ASN A 228 5.22 -17.93 -3.34
CA ASN A 228 4.09 -17.71 -4.23
C ASN A 228 4.53 -17.58 -5.71
N ARG A 229 5.74 -17.02 -5.97
CA ARG A 229 6.31 -16.90 -7.33
C ARG A 229 6.67 -18.24 -7.96
N THR A 230 6.79 -19.30 -7.16
CA THR A 230 7.07 -20.66 -7.65
C THR A 230 5.81 -21.51 -7.83
N CYS A 231 4.64 -21.00 -7.44
CA CYS A 231 3.38 -21.70 -7.63
C CYS A 231 3.03 -21.80 -9.12
N LYS A 232 2.44 -22.93 -9.51
CA LYS A 232 2.05 -23.15 -10.91
C LYS A 232 1.07 -22.10 -11.44
N GLU A 233 0.15 -21.68 -10.60
CA GLU A 233 -0.88 -20.70 -10.93
C GLU A 233 -0.31 -19.28 -11.12
N PHE A 234 0.90 -19.02 -10.65
CA PHE A 234 1.53 -17.70 -10.75
C PHE A 234 1.73 -17.25 -12.20
N SER A 235 2.27 -18.11 -13.06
CA SER A 235 2.49 -17.80 -14.48
C SER A 235 1.17 -17.55 -15.22
N ASP A 236 0.12 -18.32 -14.90
CA ASP A 236 -1.19 -18.16 -15.52
C ASP A 236 -1.83 -16.79 -15.19
N TYR A 237 -1.69 -16.34 -13.92
CA TYR A 237 -2.12 -14.99 -13.52
C TYR A 237 -1.26 -13.92 -14.17
N TYR A 238 0.05 -14.11 -14.22
CA TYR A 238 0.98 -13.16 -14.83
C TYR A 238 0.62 -12.90 -16.30
N ASP A 239 0.45 -13.96 -17.09
CA ASP A 239 0.12 -13.86 -18.52
C ASP A 239 -1.24 -13.18 -18.75
N LYS A 240 -2.24 -13.49 -17.92
CA LYS A 240 -3.58 -12.88 -18.02
C LYS A 240 -3.53 -11.38 -17.72
N ILE A 241 -2.87 -11.01 -16.61
CA ILE A 241 -2.80 -9.61 -16.17
C ILE A 241 -1.93 -8.81 -17.14
N TRP A 242 -0.83 -9.39 -17.64
CA TRP A 242 0.01 -8.77 -18.66
C TRP A 242 -0.80 -8.43 -19.92
N ARG A 243 -1.56 -9.38 -20.47
CA ARG A 243 -2.42 -9.12 -21.64
C ARG A 243 -3.44 -8.01 -21.37
N ASP A 244 -4.10 -8.03 -20.21
CA ASP A 244 -5.02 -6.96 -19.85
C ASP A 244 -4.37 -5.59 -19.73
N LEU A 245 -3.07 -5.53 -19.40
CA LEU A 245 -2.29 -4.28 -19.35
C LEU A 245 -1.74 -3.88 -20.73
N ASP A 246 -1.36 -4.82 -21.60
CA ASP A 246 -0.83 -4.55 -22.95
C ASP A 246 -1.90 -4.10 -23.94
N GLU A 247 -3.14 -4.62 -23.81
CA GLU A 247 -4.27 -4.18 -24.61
C GLU A 247 -4.77 -2.76 -24.26
N ILE A 248 -3.94 -2.04 -23.52
CA ILE A 248 -4.24 -0.68 -23.08
C ILE A 248 -3.59 0.35 -24.07
#